data_49d4db01b737dd46d592a494ef5ed275
#
_entry.id   49d4db01b737dd46d592a494ef5ed275
#
_cell.length_a   1.000
_cell.length_b   1.000
_cell.length_c   1.000
_cell.angle_alpha   90.00
_cell.angle_beta   90.00
_cell.angle_gamma   90.00
#
_symmetry.space_group_name_H-M   'P 1'
#
loop_
_entity.id
_entity.type
_entity.pdbx_description
1 polymer ?
#
loop_
_entity_poly.entity_id
_entity_poly.type
_entity_poly.pdbx_seq_one_letter_code
_entity_poly.pdbx_strand_id
1 'polypeptide(L)'
;KDGWVVETDKGSIECEHVISCSGNFARQTGEMVGLDIPVIPVEHQYIVTEPHPEIQKRKKEGLPEMGVLRDSDSRWYMREEAGGLILGPYEDGAPACYVEGPSKNSEYELFQEDLDRLAPHIEGAIHRVPAFGEVGVKKVYNGAICYTPDGNPIVGPAWGLKNFWI
;
A
#
# COMPACT_ATOMS: atom_id res chain seq x y z
N LYS A 1 14.41 -4.97 35.21
CA LYS A 1 13.31 -4.13 34.74
C LYS A 1 12.70 -4.83 33.48
N ASP A 2 11.40 -5.00 33.50
CA ASP A 2 10.66 -5.62 32.39
C ASP A 2 10.24 -4.54 31.37
N GLY A 3 11.13 -4.07 30.53
CA GLY A 3 10.85 -3.00 29.56
C GLY A 3 11.92 -2.91 28.50
N TRP A 4 11.74 -1.97 27.61
CA TRP A 4 12.58 -1.70 26.44
C TRP A 4 13.24 -0.33 26.55
N VAL A 5 14.39 -0.21 25.95
CA VAL A 5 15.03 1.08 25.66
C VAL A 5 15.13 1.19 24.13
N VAL A 6 14.42 2.18 23.59
CA VAL A 6 14.48 2.49 22.14
C VAL A 6 15.50 3.60 21.95
N GLU A 7 16.60 3.29 21.29
CA GLU A 7 17.65 4.25 20.98
C GLU A 7 17.40 4.88 19.60
N THR A 8 17.47 6.19 19.55
CA THR A 8 17.30 6.97 18.32
C THR A 8 18.42 8.00 18.17
N ASP A 9 18.55 8.60 17.01
CA ASP A 9 19.44 9.73 16.74
C ASP A 9 19.14 10.98 17.57
N LYS A 10 17.96 11.04 18.23
CA LYS A 10 17.51 12.15 19.07
C LYS A 10 17.53 11.83 20.56
N GLY A 11 17.94 10.61 20.95
CA GLY A 11 17.99 10.16 22.32
C GLY A 11 17.32 8.82 22.57
N SER A 12 17.27 8.39 23.82
CA SER A 12 16.74 7.09 24.25
C SER A 12 15.39 7.24 24.91
N ILE A 13 14.48 6.29 24.66
CA ILE A 13 13.14 6.23 25.23
C ILE A 13 13.02 4.93 26.02
N GLU A 14 12.79 5.03 27.34
CA GLU A 14 12.42 3.87 28.17
C GLU A 14 10.90 3.64 28.05
N CYS A 15 10.48 2.42 27.74
CA CYS A 15 9.07 2.07 27.62
C CYS A 15 8.80 0.62 28.06
N GLU A 16 7.56 0.33 28.43
CA GLU A 16 7.14 -1.03 28.81
C GLU A 16 6.87 -1.90 27.58
N HIS A 17 6.31 -1.30 26.53
CA HIS A 17 5.92 -1.99 25.31
C HIS A 17 6.47 -1.28 24.08
N VAL A 18 6.88 -2.07 23.09
CA VAL A 18 7.21 -1.61 21.73
C VAL A 18 6.23 -2.23 20.74
N ILE A 19 5.69 -1.43 19.85
CA ILE A 19 4.83 -1.87 18.75
C ILE A 19 5.51 -1.46 17.44
N SER A 20 5.94 -2.45 16.67
CA SER A 20 6.58 -2.23 15.37
C SER A 20 5.53 -2.15 14.27
N CYS A 21 5.33 -0.96 13.71
CA CYS A 21 4.46 -0.70 12.56
C CYS A 21 5.28 -0.16 11.38
N SER A 22 6.43 -0.78 11.12
CA SER A 22 7.49 -0.21 10.26
C SER A 22 7.33 -0.51 8.76
N GLY A 23 6.24 -1.19 8.35
CA GLY A 23 5.91 -1.38 6.94
C GLY A 23 7.05 -1.99 6.13
N ASN A 24 7.52 -1.29 5.10
CA ASN A 24 8.63 -1.77 4.24
C ASN A 24 9.96 -1.95 5.01
N PHE A 25 10.11 -1.36 6.19
CA PHE A 25 11.27 -1.51 7.07
C PHE A 25 11.11 -2.62 8.11
N ALA A 26 10.05 -3.43 8.05
CA ALA A 26 9.72 -4.40 9.08
C ALA A 26 10.84 -5.44 9.30
N ARG A 27 11.49 -5.93 8.24
CA ARG A 27 12.64 -6.85 8.37
C ARG A 27 13.77 -6.23 9.16
N GLN A 28 14.20 -5.01 8.77
CA GLN A 28 15.31 -4.31 9.43
C GLN A 28 14.98 -4.00 10.89
N THR A 29 13.74 -3.61 11.18
CA THR A 29 13.28 -3.39 12.56
C THR A 29 13.26 -4.69 13.37
N GLY A 30 12.86 -5.80 12.72
CA GLY A 30 12.91 -7.13 13.32
C GLY A 30 14.34 -7.57 13.64
N GLU A 31 15.26 -7.36 12.72
CA GLU A 31 16.68 -7.69 12.89
C GLU A 31 17.30 -7.00 14.11
N MET A 32 16.88 -5.77 14.44
CA MET A 32 17.35 -5.05 15.64
C MET A 32 17.05 -5.79 16.95
N VAL A 33 16.04 -6.66 16.95
CA VAL A 33 15.61 -7.44 18.12
C VAL A 33 15.75 -8.95 17.90
N GLY A 34 16.49 -9.36 16.85
CA GLY A 34 16.78 -10.76 16.55
C GLY A 34 15.63 -11.54 15.93
N LEU A 35 14.67 -10.85 15.29
CA LEU A 35 13.56 -11.45 14.56
C LEU A 35 13.81 -11.41 13.06
N ASP A 36 13.52 -12.51 12.38
CA ASP A 36 13.41 -12.56 10.92
C ASP A 36 11.94 -12.44 10.54
N ILE A 37 11.53 -11.24 10.13
CA ILE A 37 10.14 -10.95 9.74
C ILE A 37 9.99 -11.23 8.25
N PRO A 38 9.13 -12.20 7.87
CA PRO A 38 9.02 -12.66 6.49
C PRO A 38 8.17 -11.72 5.64
N VAL A 39 8.65 -10.51 5.40
CA VAL A 39 8.02 -9.55 4.48
C VAL A 39 8.99 -9.17 3.38
N ILE A 40 8.47 -9.08 2.15
CA ILE A 40 9.22 -8.55 1.00
C ILE A 40 8.34 -7.50 0.35
N PRO A 41 8.83 -6.26 0.21
CA PRO A 41 8.14 -5.25 -0.56
C PRO A 41 8.10 -5.60 -2.05
N VAL A 42 6.96 -5.34 -2.67
CA VAL A 42 6.78 -5.43 -4.12
C VAL A 42 6.29 -4.10 -4.65
N GLU A 43 6.56 -3.83 -5.92
CA GLU A 43 5.96 -2.69 -6.59
C GLU A 43 4.44 -2.88 -6.69
N HIS A 44 3.71 -1.81 -6.44
CA HIS A 44 2.27 -1.81 -6.54
C HIS A 44 1.80 -0.49 -7.13
N GLN A 45 0.93 -0.57 -8.13
CA GLN A 45 0.50 0.60 -8.87
C GLN A 45 -0.98 0.92 -8.61
N TYR A 46 -1.33 2.18 -8.74
CA TYR A 46 -2.70 2.61 -8.89
C TYR A 46 -2.81 3.81 -9.83
N ILE A 47 -3.97 3.94 -10.46
CA ILE A 47 -4.28 4.99 -11.42
C ILE A 47 -5.26 5.96 -10.80
N VAL A 48 -4.99 7.25 -10.96
CA VAL A 48 -5.95 8.33 -10.68
C VAL A 48 -6.37 8.93 -12.01
N THR A 49 -7.68 9.02 -12.25
CA THR A 49 -8.21 9.63 -13.47
C THR A 49 -8.32 11.14 -13.36
N GLU A 50 -8.49 11.80 -14.49
CA GLU A 50 -9.04 13.15 -14.55
C GLU A 50 -10.45 13.18 -13.92
N PRO A 51 -10.94 14.37 -13.50
CA PRO A 51 -12.28 14.50 -12.95
C PRO A 51 -13.36 13.99 -13.90
N HIS A 52 -14.30 13.20 -13.36
CA HIS A 52 -15.42 12.66 -14.14
C HIS A 52 -16.67 13.55 -14.00
N PRO A 53 -17.36 13.90 -15.10
CA PRO A 53 -18.51 14.81 -15.04
C PRO A 53 -19.63 14.37 -14.11
N GLU A 54 -19.98 13.08 -14.10
CA GLU A 54 -21.03 12.54 -13.24
C GLU A 54 -20.65 12.59 -11.77
N ILE A 55 -19.39 12.35 -11.41
CA ILE A 55 -18.89 12.46 -10.05
C ILE A 55 -18.93 13.93 -9.59
N GLN A 56 -18.52 14.86 -10.46
CA GLN A 56 -18.60 16.28 -10.19
C GLN A 56 -20.06 16.73 -9.98
N LYS A 57 -21.00 16.22 -10.76
CA LYS A 57 -22.44 16.47 -10.61
C LYS A 57 -22.96 15.97 -9.28
N ARG A 58 -22.69 14.70 -8.93
CA ARG A 58 -23.07 14.11 -7.63
C ARG A 58 -22.60 14.95 -6.46
N LYS A 59 -21.33 15.40 -6.52
CA LYS A 59 -20.75 16.26 -5.47
C LYS A 59 -21.46 17.60 -5.35
N LYS A 60 -21.83 18.22 -6.48
CA LYS A 60 -22.59 19.49 -6.50
C LYS A 60 -24.00 19.34 -5.93
N GLU A 61 -24.60 18.15 -6.11
CA GLU A 61 -25.92 17.81 -5.58
C GLU A 61 -25.87 17.41 -4.09
N GLY A 62 -24.69 17.40 -3.47
CA GLY A 62 -24.50 17.02 -2.06
C GLY A 62 -24.73 15.53 -1.79
N LEU A 63 -24.64 14.68 -2.81
CA LEU A 63 -24.75 13.25 -2.66
C LEU A 63 -23.47 12.66 -2.01
N PRO A 64 -23.60 11.63 -1.18
CA PRO A 64 -22.44 10.97 -0.58
C PRO A 64 -21.57 10.31 -1.64
N GLU A 65 -20.28 10.16 -1.32
CA GLU A 65 -19.36 9.37 -2.15
C GLU A 65 -19.89 7.94 -2.34
N MET A 66 -19.64 7.38 -3.51
CA MET A 66 -19.96 5.98 -3.78
C MET A 66 -19.06 5.07 -2.95
N GLY A 67 -19.60 3.92 -2.57
CA GLY A 67 -18.82 2.90 -1.89
C GLY A 67 -17.68 2.38 -2.76
N VAL A 68 -16.69 1.75 -2.11
CA VAL A 68 -15.60 1.08 -2.83
C VAL A 68 -16.16 -0.12 -3.59
N LEU A 69 -15.95 -0.14 -4.89
CA LEU A 69 -16.20 -1.30 -5.74
C LEU A 69 -14.96 -2.19 -5.72
N ARG A 70 -15.16 -3.49 -5.47
CA ARG A 70 -14.10 -4.49 -5.59
C ARG A 70 -14.52 -5.58 -6.55
N ASP A 71 -13.69 -5.83 -7.56
CA ASP A 71 -13.82 -6.95 -8.49
C ASP A 71 -12.73 -7.98 -8.16
N SER A 72 -13.14 -9.06 -7.49
CA SER A 72 -12.20 -10.10 -7.05
C SER A 72 -11.72 -10.98 -8.19
N ASP A 73 -12.54 -11.16 -9.24
CA ASP A 73 -12.19 -11.99 -10.39
C ASP A 73 -11.15 -11.30 -11.27
N SER A 74 -11.32 -9.99 -11.48
CA SER A 74 -10.37 -9.15 -12.23
C SER A 74 -9.27 -8.54 -11.34
N ARG A 75 -9.32 -8.80 -10.04
CA ARG A 75 -8.33 -8.39 -9.03
C ARG A 75 -8.01 -6.91 -9.02
N TRP A 76 -9.04 -6.08 -8.87
CA TRP A 76 -8.88 -4.64 -8.67
C TRP A 76 -9.97 -4.08 -7.75
N TYR A 77 -9.73 -2.87 -7.26
CA TYR A 77 -10.74 -2.05 -6.58
C TYR A 77 -10.82 -0.67 -7.24
N MET A 78 -11.98 -0.03 -7.09
CA MET A 78 -12.23 1.32 -7.59
C MET A 78 -13.00 2.13 -6.57
N ARG A 79 -12.70 3.40 -6.43
CA ARG A 79 -13.45 4.37 -5.63
C ARG A 79 -13.35 5.77 -6.20
N GLU A 80 -14.17 6.69 -5.67
CA GLU A 80 -14.03 8.10 -5.96
C GLU A 80 -12.73 8.65 -5.35
N GLU A 81 -12.03 9.51 -6.11
CA GLU A 81 -10.85 10.22 -5.66
C GLU A 81 -10.72 11.55 -6.39
N ALA A 82 -10.60 12.65 -5.63
CA ALA A 82 -10.36 14.00 -6.16
C ALA A 82 -11.34 14.43 -7.28
N GLY A 83 -12.57 13.92 -7.25
CA GLY A 83 -13.61 14.19 -8.24
C GLY A 83 -13.54 13.34 -9.52
N GLY A 84 -12.64 12.39 -9.57
CA GLY A 84 -12.52 11.32 -10.56
C GLY A 84 -12.57 9.96 -9.88
N LEU A 85 -11.87 9.00 -10.45
CA LEU A 85 -11.80 7.62 -9.97
C LEU A 85 -10.34 7.22 -9.71
N ILE A 86 -10.15 6.37 -8.72
CA ILE A 86 -8.92 5.62 -8.51
C ILE A 86 -9.17 4.16 -8.86
N LEU A 87 -8.27 3.57 -9.63
CA LEU A 87 -8.21 2.13 -9.90
C LEU A 87 -6.96 1.57 -9.25
N GLY A 88 -7.11 0.65 -8.32
CA GLY A 88 -6.00 -0.06 -7.67
C GLY A 88 -6.05 -1.55 -8.01
N PRO A 89 -5.26 -2.00 -8.98
CA PRO A 89 -5.16 -3.41 -9.33
C PRO A 89 -4.27 -4.17 -8.34
N TYR A 90 -4.47 -5.48 -8.28
CA TYR A 90 -3.52 -6.43 -7.68
C TYR A 90 -2.83 -7.16 -8.83
N GLU A 91 -1.70 -6.59 -9.26
CA GLU A 91 -0.99 -6.97 -10.45
C GLU A 91 -0.30 -8.33 -10.31
N ASP A 92 -0.42 -9.17 -11.35
CA ASP A 92 0.40 -10.37 -11.44
C ASP A 92 1.83 -10.01 -11.83
N GLY A 93 2.79 -10.71 -11.23
CA GLY A 93 4.19 -10.54 -11.58
C GLY A 93 4.79 -9.19 -11.17
N ALA A 94 4.15 -8.49 -10.22
CA ALA A 94 4.74 -7.29 -9.64
C ALA A 94 6.16 -7.61 -9.09
N PRO A 95 7.20 -6.86 -9.50
CA PRO A 95 8.57 -7.18 -9.12
C PRO A 95 8.80 -6.91 -7.63
N ALA A 96 9.60 -7.77 -6.99
CA ALA A 96 10.10 -7.51 -5.66
C ALA A 96 11.02 -6.29 -5.69
N CYS A 97 10.86 -5.42 -4.71
CA CYS A 97 11.73 -4.27 -4.49
C CYS A 97 12.26 -4.29 -3.06
N TYR A 98 13.35 -3.57 -2.81
CA TYR A 98 13.96 -3.52 -1.49
C TYR A 98 14.22 -4.90 -0.87
N VAL A 99 14.67 -5.88 -1.65
CA VAL A 99 14.93 -7.24 -1.18
C VAL A 99 15.92 -7.27 -0.01
N GLU A 100 16.91 -6.38 -0.03
CA GLU A 100 17.86 -6.17 1.06
C GLU A 100 17.39 -5.09 2.07
N GLY A 101 16.13 -4.69 1.96
CA GLY A 101 15.54 -3.60 2.73
C GLY A 101 15.70 -2.24 2.05
N PRO A 102 14.80 -1.29 2.35
CA PRO A 102 14.93 0.08 1.86
C PRO A 102 16.20 0.75 2.38
N SER A 103 16.73 1.72 1.64
CA SER A 103 17.79 2.59 2.13
C SER A 103 17.33 3.32 3.41
N LYS A 104 18.26 3.57 4.34
CA LYS A 104 17.97 4.33 5.56
C LYS A 104 17.40 5.73 5.31
N ASN A 105 17.67 6.29 4.14
CA ASN A 105 17.21 7.61 3.74
C ASN A 105 16.06 7.53 2.72
N SER A 106 15.47 6.36 2.53
CA SER A 106 14.34 6.17 1.63
C SER A 106 13.10 6.84 2.21
N GLU A 107 12.61 7.87 1.53
CA GLU A 107 11.41 8.62 1.88
C GLU A 107 10.58 8.86 0.62
N TYR A 108 9.31 8.44 0.63
CA TYR A 108 8.35 8.73 -0.44
C TYR A 108 8.81 8.36 -1.85
N GLU A 109 9.65 7.32 -1.97
CA GLU A 109 10.13 6.84 -3.26
C GLU A 109 8.98 6.26 -4.08
N LEU A 110 8.90 6.70 -5.34
CA LEU A 110 8.01 6.14 -6.35
C LEU A 110 8.88 5.55 -7.46
N PHE A 111 8.43 4.42 -7.99
CA PHE A 111 9.04 3.77 -9.13
C PHE A 111 8.45 4.28 -10.43
N GLN A 112 9.09 3.96 -11.54
CA GLN A 112 8.54 4.23 -12.86
C GLN A 112 7.26 3.41 -13.04
N GLU A 113 6.25 4.03 -13.65
CA GLU A 113 5.02 3.34 -14.03
C GLU A 113 5.27 2.26 -15.08
N ASP A 114 4.56 1.16 -14.96
CA ASP A 114 4.54 0.05 -15.89
C ASP A 114 3.11 -0.13 -16.43
N LEU A 115 2.86 0.47 -17.59
CA LEU A 115 1.54 0.47 -18.21
C LEU A 115 1.18 -0.91 -18.79
N ASP A 116 2.15 -1.73 -19.16
CA ASP A 116 1.91 -3.08 -19.67
C ASP A 116 1.32 -3.98 -18.59
N ARG A 117 1.80 -3.86 -17.34
CA ARG A 117 1.19 -4.55 -16.20
C ARG A 117 -0.20 -4.04 -15.85
N LEU A 118 -0.48 -2.76 -16.11
CA LEU A 118 -1.77 -2.15 -15.81
C LEU A 118 -2.83 -2.45 -16.88
N ALA A 119 -2.43 -2.65 -18.14
CA ALA A 119 -3.35 -2.76 -19.28
C ALA A 119 -4.49 -3.77 -19.09
N PRO A 120 -4.27 -5.02 -18.65
CA PRO A 120 -5.36 -5.98 -18.49
C PRO A 120 -6.35 -5.58 -17.38
N HIS A 121 -5.90 -4.88 -16.36
CA HIS A 121 -6.75 -4.37 -15.29
C HIS A 121 -7.56 -3.15 -15.74
N ILE A 122 -6.97 -2.29 -16.55
CA ILE A 122 -7.67 -1.14 -17.17
C ILE A 122 -8.79 -1.65 -18.09
N GLU A 123 -8.52 -2.63 -18.92
CA GLU A 123 -9.51 -3.24 -19.82
C GLU A 123 -10.66 -3.88 -19.03
N GLY A 124 -10.33 -4.66 -18.00
CA GLY A 124 -11.32 -5.26 -17.09
C GLY A 124 -12.16 -4.22 -16.35
N ALA A 125 -11.52 -3.13 -15.89
CA ALA A 125 -12.20 -2.04 -15.23
C ALA A 125 -13.16 -1.29 -16.17
N ILE A 126 -12.76 -0.99 -17.40
CA ILE A 126 -13.61 -0.36 -18.42
C ILE A 126 -14.80 -1.27 -18.77
N HIS A 127 -14.55 -2.58 -18.88
CA HIS A 127 -15.64 -3.53 -19.15
C HIS A 127 -16.70 -3.54 -18.04
N ARG A 128 -16.29 -3.46 -16.77
CA ARG A 128 -17.17 -3.45 -15.61
C ARG A 128 -17.78 -2.08 -15.32
N VAL A 129 -17.01 -1.03 -15.50
CA VAL A 129 -17.35 0.38 -15.24
C VAL A 129 -17.00 1.21 -16.47
N PRO A 130 -17.86 1.26 -17.49
CA PRO A 130 -17.56 1.98 -18.75
C PRO A 130 -17.16 3.45 -18.53
N ALA A 131 -17.74 4.11 -17.54
CA ALA A 131 -17.39 5.48 -17.16
C ALA A 131 -15.89 5.69 -16.85
N PHE A 132 -15.18 4.64 -16.41
CA PHE A 132 -13.73 4.72 -16.19
C PHE A 132 -12.97 5.00 -17.51
N GLY A 133 -13.48 4.51 -18.64
CA GLY A 133 -12.89 4.74 -19.96
C GLY A 133 -13.28 6.08 -20.61
N GLU A 134 -14.16 6.87 -20.00
CA GLU A 134 -14.64 8.15 -20.56
C GLU A 134 -13.73 9.34 -20.20
N VAL A 135 -12.76 9.15 -19.30
CA VAL A 135 -11.83 10.17 -18.82
C VAL A 135 -10.38 9.72 -18.96
N GLY A 136 -9.48 10.68 -19.06
CA GLY A 136 -8.04 10.41 -19.15
C GLY A 136 -7.43 9.99 -17.82
N VAL A 137 -6.23 9.41 -17.89
CA VAL A 137 -5.38 9.15 -16.76
C VAL A 137 -4.70 10.45 -16.35
N LYS A 138 -4.92 10.87 -15.11
CA LYS A 138 -4.24 12.03 -14.55
C LYS A 138 -2.85 11.67 -14.03
N LYS A 139 -2.75 10.55 -13.35
CA LYS A 139 -1.48 10.09 -12.78
C LYS A 139 -1.52 8.59 -12.46
N VAL A 140 -0.39 7.95 -12.66
CA VAL A 140 -0.08 6.62 -12.13
C VAL A 140 0.88 6.78 -10.96
N TYR A 141 0.66 6.03 -9.90
CA TYR A 141 1.57 5.91 -8.78
C TYR A 141 2.07 4.48 -8.73
N ASN A 142 3.37 4.30 -8.67
CA ASN A 142 4.00 3.01 -8.44
C ASN A 142 4.87 3.11 -7.20
N GLY A 143 4.51 2.40 -6.15
CA GLY A 143 5.21 2.47 -4.88
C GLY A 143 5.39 1.08 -4.25
N ALA A 144 6.24 1.00 -3.24
CA ALA A 144 6.46 -0.23 -2.51
C ALA A 144 5.30 -0.53 -1.55
N ILE A 145 4.83 -1.76 -1.57
CA ILE A 145 3.92 -2.32 -0.57
C ILE A 145 4.52 -3.61 -0.02
N CYS A 146 4.55 -3.77 1.30
CA CYS A 146 5.08 -4.98 1.91
C CYS A 146 4.06 -6.11 1.91
N TYR A 147 4.48 -7.29 1.48
CA TYR A 147 3.70 -8.52 1.53
C TYR A 147 4.36 -9.56 2.41
N THR A 148 3.51 -10.30 3.13
CA THR A 148 3.86 -11.56 3.77
C THR A 148 3.67 -12.72 2.79
N PRO A 149 4.26 -13.91 3.04
CA PRO A 149 4.12 -15.06 2.14
C PRO A 149 2.67 -15.54 1.92
N ASP A 150 1.80 -15.30 2.89
CA ASP A 150 0.39 -15.69 2.84
C ASP A 150 -0.56 -14.52 2.53
N GLY A 151 -0.02 -13.33 2.33
CA GLY A 151 -0.79 -12.11 2.04
C GLY A 151 -1.59 -11.55 3.22
N ASN A 152 -1.43 -12.11 4.44
CA ASN A 152 -2.12 -11.62 5.63
C ASN A 152 -1.21 -10.71 6.47
N PRO A 153 -1.76 -9.71 7.17
CA PRO A 153 -0.97 -8.88 8.07
C PRO A 153 -0.45 -9.72 9.25
N ILE A 154 0.78 -9.43 9.68
CA ILE A 154 1.33 -9.97 10.91
C ILE A 154 0.86 -9.03 12.03
N VAL A 155 0.06 -9.55 12.96
CA VAL A 155 -0.48 -8.75 14.07
C VAL A 155 -0.48 -9.60 15.34
N GLY A 156 0.33 -9.20 16.32
CA GLY A 156 0.36 -9.91 17.59
C GLY A 156 1.67 -9.71 18.39
N PRO A 157 1.80 -10.43 19.52
CA PRO A 157 3.05 -10.44 20.26
C PRO A 157 4.15 -11.10 19.43
N ALA A 158 5.31 -10.47 19.40
CA ALA A 158 6.46 -11.00 18.70
C ALA A 158 6.98 -12.29 19.36
N TRP A 159 7.28 -13.28 18.55
CA TRP A 159 7.70 -14.57 19.04
C TRP A 159 9.04 -14.48 19.80
N GLY A 160 9.06 -15.04 20.99
CA GLY A 160 10.24 -15.08 21.86
C GLY A 160 10.60 -13.77 22.55
N LEU A 161 9.83 -12.70 22.33
CA LEU A 161 10.05 -11.40 22.95
C LEU A 161 8.89 -11.01 23.86
N LYS A 162 9.23 -10.49 25.06
CA LYS A 162 8.23 -9.98 25.99
C LYS A 162 7.95 -8.51 25.67
N ASN A 163 6.68 -8.15 25.62
CA ASN A 163 6.24 -6.75 25.43
C ASN A 163 6.72 -6.10 24.10
N PHE A 164 7.00 -6.91 23.12
CA PHE A 164 7.26 -6.46 21.73
C PHE A 164 6.16 -6.98 20.82
N TRP A 165 5.61 -6.12 19.99
CA TRP A 165 4.46 -6.40 19.13
C TRP A 165 4.79 -6.04 17.67
N ILE A 166 4.18 -6.79 16.76
CA ILE A 166 4.32 -6.59 15.32
C ILE A 166 2.94 -6.38 14.73
#